data_605a62ff0da24d02271065aa97927d10
#
_entry.id   605a62ff0da24d02271065aa97927d10
#
_cell.length_a   1.000
_cell.length_b   1.000
_cell.length_c   1.000
_cell.angle_alpha   90.00
_cell.angle_beta   90.00
_cell.angle_gamma   90.00
#
_symmetry.space_group_name_H-M   'P 1'
#
loop_
_entity.id
_entity.type
_entity.pdbx_description
1 polymer ?
#
loop_
_entity_poly.entity_id
_entity_poly.type
_entity_poly.pdbx_seq_one_letter_code
_entity_poly.pdbx_strand_id
1 'polypeptide(L)'
;GYEACLEILDLIDRAGPEDLFLCVMSGGSSALMSCPVDGISLEDEQKTTDILLKSGAGILEINAVRRHISRMNGGRMAQRIADRGAELIGFNISDSVSNPPTRDISIPWEHYYGTPMGPDQTTLQDALACIEKYNLHSRLPASVTRYLASCGPAGETPKAFPQNTYYQINTLPDSAAAAQRAAEQLGLRAVVLSTFIEGEAKDMGTLMASIAREIQAYHRPVPPPCALISLSLIH
;
A
#
# COMPACT_ATOMS: atom_id res chain seq x y z
N GLY A 1 -9.49 -7.43 -11.63
CA GLY A 1 -9.59 -6.92 -10.25
C GLY A 1 -10.96 -7.20 -9.65
N TYR A 2 -12.02 -6.53 -10.12
CA TYR A 2 -13.35 -6.59 -9.48
C TYR A 2 -13.92 -8.02 -9.36
N GLU A 3 -13.98 -8.77 -10.46
CA GLU A 3 -14.48 -10.16 -10.46
C GLU A 3 -13.69 -11.05 -9.51
N ALA A 4 -12.36 -10.96 -9.52
CA ALA A 4 -11.53 -11.70 -8.57
C ALA A 4 -11.81 -11.32 -7.11
N CYS A 5 -12.11 -10.05 -6.82
CA CYS A 5 -12.54 -9.64 -5.49
C CYS A 5 -13.86 -10.28 -5.08
N LEU A 6 -14.82 -10.40 -6.00
CA LEU A 6 -16.09 -11.08 -5.72
C LEU A 6 -15.89 -12.58 -5.45
N GLU A 7 -14.99 -13.24 -6.18
CA GLU A 7 -14.63 -14.64 -5.93
C GLU A 7 -13.97 -14.82 -4.56
N ILE A 8 -13.06 -13.91 -4.17
CA ILE A 8 -12.44 -13.91 -2.85
C ILE A 8 -13.48 -13.71 -1.75
N LEU A 9 -14.42 -12.77 -1.93
CA LEU A 9 -15.49 -12.53 -0.96
C LEU A 9 -16.42 -13.74 -0.83
N ASP A 10 -16.77 -14.40 -1.94
CA ASP A 10 -17.57 -15.63 -1.93
C ASP A 10 -16.84 -16.77 -1.21
N LEU A 11 -15.52 -16.90 -1.43
CA LEU A 11 -14.69 -17.88 -0.72
C LEU A 11 -14.71 -17.62 0.79
N ILE A 12 -14.55 -16.36 1.21
CA ILE A 12 -14.58 -15.98 2.63
C ILE A 12 -15.97 -16.23 3.23
N ASP A 13 -17.04 -15.95 2.49
CA ASP A 13 -18.40 -16.13 2.99
C ASP A 13 -18.77 -17.58 3.26
N ARG A 14 -18.13 -18.52 2.59
CA ARG A 14 -18.31 -19.96 2.78
C ARG A 14 -17.41 -20.55 3.87
N ALA A 15 -16.45 -19.77 4.37
CA ALA A 15 -15.51 -20.22 5.39
C ALA A 15 -16.14 -20.28 6.78
N GLY A 16 -15.50 -21.03 7.65
CA GLY A 16 -15.85 -21.22 9.07
C GLY A 16 -14.64 -21.30 9.99
N PRO A 17 -14.85 -21.59 11.28
CA PRO A 17 -13.79 -21.55 12.29
C PRO A 17 -12.64 -22.56 12.10
N GLU A 18 -12.85 -23.58 11.28
CA GLU A 18 -11.81 -24.59 10.96
C GLU A 18 -10.95 -24.20 9.75
N ASP A 19 -11.25 -23.05 9.11
CA ASP A 19 -10.57 -22.63 7.91
C ASP A 19 -9.42 -21.67 8.21
N LEU A 20 -8.35 -21.80 7.42
CA LEU A 20 -7.17 -20.94 7.45
C LEU A 20 -6.97 -20.26 6.10
N PHE A 21 -6.90 -18.93 6.12
CA PHE A 21 -6.52 -18.12 4.97
C PHE A 21 -5.04 -17.80 4.99
N LEU A 22 -4.33 -18.19 3.95
CA LEU A 22 -2.95 -17.79 3.69
C LEU A 22 -2.96 -16.69 2.62
N CYS A 23 -2.70 -15.45 3.04
CA CYS A 23 -2.67 -14.31 2.13
C CYS A 23 -1.25 -13.85 1.85
N VAL A 24 -0.86 -13.83 0.58
CA VAL A 24 0.43 -13.29 0.13
C VAL A 24 0.17 -12.01 -0.65
N MET A 25 0.71 -10.91 -0.17
CA MET A 25 0.50 -9.60 -0.76
C MET A 25 1.82 -8.89 -1.09
N SER A 26 1.82 -8.15 -2.18
CA SER A 26 2.94 -7.31 -2.61
C SER A 26 2.48 -5.90 -2.94
N GLY A 27 3.40 -5.00 -3.27
CA GLY A 27 3.08 -3.65 -3.71
C GLY A 27 2.09 -3.62 -4.88
N GLY A 28 1.22 -2.63 -4.89
CA GLY A 28 0.14 -2.49 -5.88
C GLY A 28 -1.15 -3.25 -5.58
N SER A 29 -1.17 -4.18 -4.62
CA SER A 29 -2.35 -5.00 -4.30
C SER A 29 -3.61 -4.16 -4.05
N SER A 30 -3.50 -3.08 -3.27
CA SER A 30 -4.65 -2.19 -2.99
C SER A 30 -5.26 -1.55 -4.22
N ALA A 31 -4.46 -1.29 -5.27
CA ALA A 31 -4.96 -0.73 -6.51
C ALA A 31 -5.66 -1.78 -7.39
N LEU A 32 -5.22 -3.04 -7.30
CA LEU A 32 -5.79 -4.15 -8.05
C LEU A 32 -7.06 -4.72 -7.40
N MET A 33 -7.21 -4.55 -6.08
CA MET A 33 -8.35 -5.03 -5.30
C MET A 33 -9.49 -3.98 -5.27
N SER A 34 -9.90 -3.49 -6.44
CA SER A 34 -11.04 -2.60 -6.60
C SER A 34 -12.34 -3.36 -6.44
N CYS A 35 -13.05 -3.09 -5.36
CA CYS A 35 -14.37 -3.65 -5.07
C CYS A 35 -15.13 -2.64 -4.18
N PRO A 36 -15.91 -1.73 -4.78
CA PRO A 36 -16.61 -0.71 -4.04
C PRO A 36 -17.72 -1.29 -3.16
N VAL A 37 -18.07 -0.53 -2.12
CA VAL A 37 -19.22 -0.82 -1.27
C VAL A 37 -20.54 -0.73 -2.05
N ASP A 38 -21.57 -1.36 -1.56
CA ASP A 38 -22.88 -1.36 -2.20
C ASP A 38 -23.40 0.08 -2.41
N GLY A 39 -23.97 0.32 -3.58
CA GLY A 39 -24.43 1.64 -4.00
C GLY A 39 -23.38 2.53 -4.69
N ILE A 40 -22.13 2.09 -4.76
CA ILE A 40 -21.07 2.72 -5.56
C ILE A 40 -20.70 1.79 -6.69
N SER A 41 -20.72 2.27 -7.94
CA SER A 41 -20.28 1.48 -9.09
C SER A 41 -18.76 1.45 -9.19
N LEU A 42 -18.23 0.45 -9.91
CA LEU A 42 -16.79 0.38 -10.20
C LEU A 42 -16.31 1.62 -10.98
N GLU A 43 -17.15 2.14 -11.89
CA GLU A 43 -16.87 3.36 -12.63
C GLU A 43 -16.76 4.57 -11.70
N ASP A 44 -17.65 4.69 -10.71
CA ASP A 44 -17.63 5.77 -9.73
C ASP A 44 -16.40 5.67 -8.81
N GLU A 45 -15.98 4.45 -8.42
CA GLU A 45 -14.73 4.23 -7.67
C GLU A 45 -13.50 4.67 -8.48
N GLN A 46 -13.42 4.27 -9.75
CA GLN A 46 -12.34 4.65 -10.66
C GLN A 46 -12.29 6.17 -10.87
N LYS A 47 -13.43 6.79 -11.14
CA LYS A 47 -13.56 8.24 -11.29
C LYS A 47 -13.16 8.98 -10.02
N THR A 48 -13.55 8.46 -8.85
CA THR A 48 -13.15 9.01 -7.56
C THR A 48 -11.64 8.99 -7.40
N THR A 49 -11.00 7.85 -7.67
CA THR A 49 -9.54 7.71 -7.61
C THR A 49 -8.84 8.68 -8.55
N ASP A 50 -9.30 8.82 -9.78
CA ASP A 50 -8.74 9.75 -10.77
C ASP A 50 -8.86 11.22 -10.32
N ILE A 51 -9.98 11.60 -9.75
CA ILE A 51 -10.20 12.96 -9.20
C ILE A 51 -9.27 13.20 -8.01
N LEU A 52 -9.12 12.26 -7.11
CA LEU A 52 -8.24 12.36 -5.94
C LEU A 52 -6.77 12.51 -6.37
N LEU A 53 -6.29 11.70 -7.30
CA LEU A 53 -4.93 11.80 -7.84
C LEU A 53 -4.64 13.18 -8.48
N LYS A 54 -5.64 13.78 -9.12
CA LYS A 54 -5.53 15.10 -9.75
C LYS A 54 -5.79 16.28 -8.80
N SER A 55 -6.13 16.01 -7.54
CA SER A 55 -6.48 17.06 -6.57
C SER A 55 -5.27 17.70 -5.89
N GLY A 56 -4.11 17.05 -5.92
CA GLY A 56 -2.94 17.41 -5.13
C GLY A 56 -2.95 16.87 -3.70
N ALA A 57 -3.91 15.97 -3.38
CA ALA A 57 -3.95 15.30 -2.09
C ALA A 57 -2.77 14.34 -1.92
N GLY A 58 -2.25 14.23 -0.71
CA GLY A 58 -1.22 13.26 -0.37
C GLY A 58 -1.77 11.83 -0.37
N ILE A 59 -0.87 10.84 -0.55
CA ILE A 59 -1.26 9.43 -0.67
C ILE A 59 -2.07 8.93 0.54
N LEU A 60 -1.76 9.40 1.75
CA LEU A 60 -2.50 9.03 2.96
C LEU A 60 -3.94 9.54 2.92
N GLU A 61 -4.14 10.78 2.46
CA GLU A 61 -5.47 11.39 2.32
C GLU A 61 -6.29 10.71 1.22
N ILE A 62 -5.65 10.39 0.08
CA ILE A 62 -6.27 9.62 -1.01
C ILE A 62 -6.72 8.25 -0.49
N ASN A 63 -5.84 7.57 0.23
CA ASN A 63 -6.13 6.24 0.75
C ASN A 63 -7.22 6.27 1.84
N ALA A 64 -7.33 7.33 2.64
CA ALA A 64 -8.44 7.47 3.57
C ALA A 64 -9.80 7.39 2.85
N VAL A 65 -9.96 8.11 1.74
CA VAL A 65 -11.19 8.04 0.94
C VAL A 65 -11.38 6.67 0.31
N ARG A 66 -10.34 6.15 -0.37
CA ARG A 66 -10.41 4.86 -1.10
C ARG A 66 -10.75 3.67 -0.20
N ARG A 67 -10.18 3.62 1.01
CA ARG A 67 -10.45 2.55 1.99
C ARG A 67 -11.89 2.58 2.49
N HIS A 68 -12.43 3.76 2.73
CA HIS A 68 -13.80 3.90 3.25
C HIS A 68 -14.88 3.57 2.22
N ILE A 69 -14.57 3.58 0.92
CA ILE A 69 -15.51 3.16 -0.13
C ILE A 69 -15.24 1.74 -0.67
N SER A 70 -14.31 0.99 -0.09
CA SER A 70 -13.92 -0.35 -0.53
C SER A 70 -14.51 -1.45 0.35
N ARG A 71 -14.84 -2.60 -0.23
CA ARG A 71 -15.21 -3.84 0.48
C ARG A 71 -13.99 -4.69 0.86
N MET A 72 -12.81 -4.41 0.26
CA MET A 72 -11.59 -5.20 0.41
C MET A 72 -10.53 -4.47 1.21
N ASN A 73 -10.28 -3.21 0.86
CA ASN A 73 -9.19 -2.41 1.43
C ASN A 73 -9.51 -1.89 2.84
N GLY A 74 -8.49 -1.35 3.51
CA GLY A 74 -8.63 -0.83 4.88
C GLY A 74 -8.95 -1.92 5.91
N GLY A 75 -8.44 -3.12 5.72
CA GLY A 75 -8.65 -4.25 6.63
C GLY A 75 -10.01 -4.94 6.54
N ARG A 76 -10.89 -4.51 5.63
CA ARG A 76 -12.25 -5.08 5.52
C ARG A 76 -12.25 -6.55 5.09
N MET A 77 -11.29 -6.96 4.24
CA MET A 77 -11.13 -8.37 3.92
C MET A 77 -10.78 -9.19 5.16
N ALA A 78 -9.81 -8.74 5.95
CA ALA A 78 -9.41 -9.41 7.18
C ALA A 78 -10.54 -9.44 8.22
N GLN A 79 -11.30 -8.34 8.35
CA GLN A 79 -12.48 -8.31 9.22
C GLN A 79 -13.50 -9.37 8.82
N ARG A 80 -13.79 -9.47 7.52
CA ARG A 80 -14.76 -10.46 7.01
C ARG A 80 -14.32 -11.89 7.28
N ILE A 81 -13.02 -12.19 7.20
CA ILE A 81 -12.45 -13.49 7.59
C ILE A 81 -12.65 -13.74 9.08
N ALA A 82 -12.31 -12.75 9.91
CA ALA A 82 -12.48 -12.83 11.36
C ALA A 82 -13.96 -13.01 11.79
N ASP A 83 -14.90 -12.35 11.11
CA ASP A 83 -16.35 -12.47 11.35
C ASP A 83 -16.88 -13.89 11.06
N ARG A 84 -16.15 -14.69 10.25
CA ARG A 84 -16.41 -16.12 10.03
C ARG A 84 -15.80 -17.03 11.08
N GLY A 85 -15.00 -16.47 12.00
CA GLY A 85 -14.20 -17.22 12.95
C GLY A 85 -12.98 -17.91 12.35
N ALA A 86 -12.71 -17.69 11.06
CA ALA A 86 -11.56 -18.27 10.37
C ALA A 86 -10.25 -17.55 10.75
N GLU A 87 -9.13 -18.25 10.65
CA GLU A 87 -7.81 -17.71 10.92
C GLU A 87 -7.21 -17.08 9.64
N LEU A 88 -6.47 -15.97 9.80
CA LEU A 88 -5.72 -15.32 8.73
C LEU A 88 -4.23 -15.26 9.07
N ILE A 89 -3.40 -15.81 8.19
CA ILE A 89 -1.96 -15.59 8.17
C ILE A 89 -1.60 -14.77 6.94
N GLY A 90 -1.07 -13.57 7.17
CA GLY A 90 -0.67 -12.63 6.13
C GLY A 90 0.84 -12.61 5.91
N PHE A 91 1.26 -12.70 4.65
CA PHE A 91 2.64 -12.52 4.22
C PHE A 91 2.73 -11.28 3.34
N ASN A 92 3.57 -10.32 3.70
CA ASN A 92 3.74 -9.09 2.95
C ASN A 92 5.15 -8.97 2.35
N ILE A 93 5.19 -8.60 1.08
CA ILE A 93 6.39 -8.11 0.40
C ILE A 93 6.20 -6.60 0.27
N SER A 94 6.91 -5.83 1.10
CA SER A 94 6.74 -4.39 1.16
C SER A 94 7.69 -3.65 0.24
N ASP A 95 7.14 -2.77 -0.57
CA ASP A 95 7.85 -1.76 -1.34
C ASP A 95 7.69 -0.34 -0.73
N SER A 96 7.09 -0.24 0.44
CA SER A 96 6.82 1.04 1.12
C SER A 96 8.03 1.51 1.92
N VAL A 97 8.33 2.80 1.82
CA VAL A 97 9.34 3.48 2.64
C VAL A 97 8.85 3.79 4.06
N SER A 98 7.54 3.75 4.29
CA SER A 98 6.90 4.08 5.57
C SER A 98 6.76 2.89 6.53
N ASN A 99 6.98 1.66 6.05
CA ASN A 99 6.92 0.49 6.90
C ASN A 99 8.22 0.31 7.70
N PRO A 100 8.14 -0.19 8.95
CA PRO A 100 9.34 -0.51 9.71
C PRO A 100 10.27 -1.40 8.89
N PRO A 101 11.56 -1.11 8.81
CA PRO A 101 12.53 -1.90 8.04
C PRO A 101 12.95 -3.17 8.79
N THR A 102 12.01 -3.86 9.43
CA THR A 102 12.30 -4.99 10.30
C THR A 102 11.38 -6.16 10.02
N ARG A 103 11.94 -7.35 10.17
CA ARG A 103 11.21 -8.62 10.22
C ARG A 103 10.82 -8.99 11.64
N ASP A 104 10.97 -8.09 12.58
CA ASP A 104 10.63 -8.35 13.97
C ASP A 104 9.12 -8.54 14.12
N ILE A 105 8.73 -9.80 14.28
CA ILE A 105 7.34 -10.20 14.49
C ILE A 105 6.76 -9.70 15.82
N SER A 106 7.60 -9.17 16.71
CA SER A 106 7.15 -8.55 17.95
C SER A 106 6.61 -7.13 17.73
N ILE A 107 6.85 -6.54 16.55
CA ILE A 107 6.25 -5.27 16.21
C ILE A 107 4.76 -5.52 15.94
N PRO A 108 3.87 -4.83 16.68
CA PRO A 108 2.45 -4.96 16.46
C PRO A 108 2.10 -4.74 14.98
N TRP A 109 1.36 -5.67 14.40
CA TRP A 109 0.93 -5.65 13.01
C TRP A 109 0.17 -4.35 12.62
N GLU A 110 -0.36 -3.62 13.59
CA GLU A 110 -0.94 -2.27 13.45
C GLU A 110 0.03 -1.27 12.83
N HIS A 111 1.33 -1.51 12.89
CA HIS A 111 2.34 -0.69 12.25
C HIS A 111 2.56 -1.03 10.77
N TYR A 112 1.96 -2.11 10.25
CA TYR A 112 2.02 -2.47 8.84
C TYR A 112 0.88 -1.82 8.06
N TYR A 113 0.93 -0.51 7.94
CA TYR A 113 -0.12 0.29 7.33
C TYR A 113 -0.37 -0.05 5.86
N GLY A 114 -1.63 0.04 5.48
CA GLY A 114 -2.02 0.14 4.08
C GLY A 114 -2.27 -1.16 3.35
N THR A 115 -2.21 -2.31 4.02
CA THR A 115 -2.57 -3.59 3.39
C THR A 115 -4.08 -3.86 3.51
N PRO A 116 -4.70 -4.59 2.56
CA PRO A 116 -6.07 -5.08 2.70
C PRO A 116 -6.29 -6.00 3.90
N MET A 117 -5.20 -6.55 4.45
CA MET A 117 -5.19 -7.45 5.61
C MET A 117 -4.97 -6.73 6.94
N GLY A 118 -4.46 -5.51 6.93
CA GLY A 118 -4.12 -4.74 8.12
C GLY A 118 -5.20 -3.72 8.51
N PRO A 119 -5.27 -3.31 9.79
CA PRO A 119 -6.21 -2.30 10.22
C PRO A 119 -5.90 -0.95 9.58
N ASP A 120 -6.93 -0.17 9.43
CA ASP A 120 -6.81 1.17 8.88
C ASP A 120 -6.64 2.19 10.02
N GLN A 121 -5.57 2.96 9.96
CA GLN A 121 -5.33 4.05 10.91
C GLN A 121 -6.11 5.32 10.54
N THR A 122 -6.58 5.42 9.28
CA THR A 122 -7.41 6.55 8.86
C THR A 122 -8.86 6.34 9.30
N THR A 123 -9.58 7.42 9.51
CA THR A 123 -10.97 7.42 9.94
C THR A 123 -11.90 7.91 8.82
N LEU A 124 -13.19 7.64 8.96
CA LEU A 124 -14.20 8.24 8.09
C LEU A 124 -14.11 9.77 8.11
N GLN A 125 -13.76 10.36 9.26
CA GLN A 125 -13.57 11.80 9.39
C GLN A 125 -12.38 12.29 8.56
N ASP A 126 -11.29 11.52 8.47
CA ASP A 126 -10.15 11.87 7.61
C ASP A 126 -10.53 11.85 6.13
N ALA A 127 -11.37 10.86 5.73
CA ALA A 127 -11.89 10.81 4.37
C ALA A 127 -12.76 12.03 4.03
N LEU A 128 -13.65 12.43 4.94
CA LEU A 128 -14.49 13.62 4.78
C LEU A 128 -13.64 14.91 4.79
N ALA A 129 -12.66 15.01 5.68
CA ALA A 129 -11.75 16.15 5.74
C ALA A 129 -10.92 16.31 4.44
N CYS A 130 -10.50 15.21 3.82
CA CYS A 130 -9.85 15.25 2.51
C CYS A 130 -10.77 15.85 1.45
N ILE A 131 -12.03 15.41 1.38
CA ILE A 131 -13.02 15.91 0.42
C ILE A 131 -13.25 17.42 0.61
N GLU A 132 -13.36 17.87 1.85
CA GLU A 132 -13.55 19.29 2.19
C GLU A 132 -12.31 20.12 1.83
N LYS A 133 -11.12 19.71 2.30
CA LYS A 133 -9.84 20.39 2.10
C LYS A 133 -9.55 20.70 0.63
N TYR A 134 -9.87 19.75 -0.26
CA TYR A 134 -9.61 19.88 -1.69
C TYR A 134 -10.83 20.30 -2.50
N ASN A 135 -11.93 20.69 -1.84
CA ASN A 135 -13.19 21.13 -2.48
C ASN A 135 -13.73 20.11 -3.51
N LEU A 136 -13.80 18.84 -3.13
CA LEU A 136 -14.14 17.77 -4.05
C LEU A 136 -15.63 17.42 -4.09
N HIS A 137 -16.47 17.95 -3.22
CA HIS A 137 -17.90 17.60 -3.11
C HIS A 137 -18.66 17.61 -4.43
N SER A 138 -18.45 18.65 -5.25
CA SER A 138 -19.15 18.80 -6.54
C SER A 138 -18.48 18.04 -7.69
N ARG A 139 -17.27 17.53 -7.47
CA ARG A 139 -16.46 16.86 -8.49
C ARG A 139 -16.58 15.34 -8.41
N LEU A 140 -16.73 14.81 -7.19
CA LEU A 140 -16.89 13.39 -6.94
C LEU A 140 -18.27 12.88 -7.39
N PRO A 141 -18.38 11.59 -7.76
CA PRO A 141 -19.67 10.98 -8.04
C PRO A 141 -20.63 11.12 -6.85
N ALA A 142 -21.90 11.40 -7.14
CA ALA A 142 -22.93 11.58 -6.12
C ALA A 142 -23.18 10.31 -5.26
N SER A 143 -22.91 9.13 -5.79
CA SER A 143 -22.97 7.86 -5.04
C SER A 143 -21.94 7.86 -3.91
N VAL A 144 -20.72 8.30 -4.19
CA VAL A 144 -19.60 8.34 -3.22
C VAL A 144 -19.85 9.37 -2.13
N THR A 145 -20.18 10.61 -2.50
CA THR A 145 -20.44 11.67 -1.52
C THR A 145 -21.64 11.35 -0.62
N ARG A 146 -22.70 10.78 -1.20
CA ARG A 146 -23.88 10.35 -0.44
C ARG A 146 -23.53 9.23 0.52
N TYR A 147 -22.81 8.21 0.06
CA TYR A 147 -22.39 7.10 0.92
C TYR A 147 -21.56 7.59 2.11
N LEU A 148 -20.47 8.32 1.87
CA LEU A 148 -19.59 8.82 2.94
C LEU A 148 -20.32 9.75 3.94
N ALA A 149 -21.32 10.51 3.48
CA ALA A 149 -22.12 11.37 4.35
C ALA A 149 -23.16 10.61 5.20
N SER A 150 -23.58 9.43 4.76
CA SER A 150 -24.70 8.70 5.37
C SER A 150 -24.34 7.36 6.01
N CYS A 151 -23.15 6.81 5.76
CA CYS A 151 -22.78 5.47 6.24
C CYS A 151 -22.59 5.38 7.77
N GLY A 152 -22.32 6.51 8.43
CA GLY A 152 -22.16 6.56 9.88
C GLY A 152 -21.09 5.57 10.40
N PRO A 153 -21.25 5.05 11.63
CA PRO A 153 -20.28 4.11 12.20
C PRO A 153 -20.07 2.83 11.39
N ALA A 154 -21.08 2.41 10.62
CA ALA A 154 -20.98 1.21 9.77
C ALA A 154 -20.04 1.41 8.58
N GLY A 155 -19.78 2.65 8.18
CA GLY A 155 -18.81 2.99 7.14
C GLY A 155 -17.37 3.07 7.63
N GLU A 156 -17.13 3.01 8.95
CA GLU A 156 -15.79 3.05 9.51
C GLU A 156 -15.00 1.77 9.14
N THR A 157 -13.72 1.92 8.93
CA THR A 157 -12.82 0.80 8.67
C THR A 157 -12.37 0.13 9.97
N PRO A 158 -12.04 -1.17 9.97
CA PRO A 158 -11.57 -1.87 11.15
C PRO A 158 -10.26 -1.26 11.71
N LYS A 159 -10.19 -1.12 13.04
CA LYS A 159 -9.03 -0.55 13.76
C LYS A 159 -8.19 -1.59 14.48
N ALA A 160 -8.72 -2.80 14.68
CA ALA A 160 -8.03 -3.91 15.32
C ALA A 160 -8.67 -5.24 14.89
N PHE A 161 -7.90 -6.33 14.95
CA PHE A 161 -8.38 -7.69 14.74
C PHE A 161 -7.87 -8.62 15.84
N PRO A 162 -8.69 -9.51 16.36
CA PRO A 162 -8.31 -10.31 17.52
C PRO A 162 -7.35 -11.47 17.23
N GLN A 163 -7.19 -11.92 15.98
CA GLN A 163 -6.53 -13.21 15.68
C GLN A 163 -5.80 -13.23 14.32
N ASN A 164 -5.15 -12.17 13.91
CA ASN A 164 -4.38 -12.21 12.67
C ASN A 164 -2.88 -12.28 12.96
N THR A 165 -2.20 -13.19 12.29
CA THR A 165 -0.75 -13.26 12.26
C THR A 165 -0.25 -12.65 10.96
N TYR A 166 0.72 -11.75 11.06
CA TYR A 166 1.23 -11.03 9.91
C TYR A 166 2.76 -11.09 9.86
N TYR A 167 3.29 -11.48 8.71
CA TYR A 167 4.72 -11.57 8.49
C TYR A 167 5.16 -10.67 7.35
N GLN A 168 6.12 -9.81 7.60
CA GLN A 168 6.82 -9.08 6.56
C GLN A 168 8.03 -9.89 6.09
N ILE A 169 7.92 -10.50 4.92
CA ILE A 169 8.94 -11.45 4.41
C ILE A 169 10.02 -10.76 3.58
N ASN A 170 9.76 -9.55 3.08
CA ASN A 170 10.75 -8.76 2.37
C ASN A 170 10.46 -7.26 2.50
N THR A 171 11.53 -6.45 2.54
CA THR A 171 11.50 -5.00 2.62
C THR A 171 12.42 -4.36 1.58
N LEU A 172 12.36 -3.03 1.40
CA LEU A 172 13.31 -2.32 0.54
C LEU A 172 14.77 -2.52 1.00
N PRO A 173 15.13 -2.41 2.29
CA PRO A 173 16.48 -2.75 2.76
C PRO A 173 16.92 -4.17 2.44
N ASP A 174 16.04 -5.17 2.55
CA ASP A 174 16.35 -6.56 2.19
C ASP A 174 16.69 -6.69 0.69
N SER A 175 15.88 -6.04 -0.15
CA SER A 175 16.08 -6.01 -1.60
C SER A 175 17.36 -5.29 -1.97
N ALA A 176 17.68 -4.16 -1.32
CA ALA A 176 18.92 -3.43 -1.52
C ALA A 176 20.14 -4.28 -1.14
N ALA A 177 20.09 -4.95 0.01
CA ALA A 177 21.16 -5.84 0.47
C ALA A 177 21.35 -7.04 -0.48
N ALA A 178 20.28 -7.59 -1.04
CA ALA A 178 20.38 -8.67 -2.03
C ALA A 178 21.01 -8.17 -3.34
N ALA A 179 20.61 -7.00 -3.83
CA ALA A 179 21.20 -6.38 -5.02
C ALA A 179 22.69 -6.05 -4.80
N GLN A 180 23.04 -5.55 -3.61
CA GLN A 180 24.43 -5.28 -3.24
C GLN A 180 25.28 -6.55 -3.32
N ARG A 181 24.86 -7.63 -2.66
CA ARG A 181 25.57 -8.91 -2.71
C ARG A 181 25.73 -9.44 -4.13
N ALA A 182 24.68 -9.35 -4.95
CA ALA A 182 24.74 -9.79 -6.34
C ALA A 182 25.75 -8.98 -7.17
N ALA A 183 25.80 -7.66 -6.98
CA ALA A 183 26.78 -6.80 -7.65
C ALA A 183 28.21 -7.12 -7.21
N GLU A 184 28.44 -7.34 -5.92
CA GLU A 184 29.74 -7.72 -5.37
C GLU A 184 30.23 -9.07 -5.90
N GLN A 185 29.33 -10.05 -6.06
CA GLN A 185 29.64 -11.35 -6.69
C GLN A 185 30.06 -11.21 -8.17
N LEU A 186 29.60 -10.17 -8.84
CA LEU A 186 30.00 -9.82 -10.21
C LEU A 186 31.30 -9.01 -10.26
N GLY A 187 31.96 -8.78 -9.12
CA GLY A 187 33.20 -8.02 -9.04
C GLY A 187 33.01 -6.49 -9.06
N LEU A 188 31.79 -6.00 -8.88
CA LEU A 188 31.52 -4.57 -8.83
C LEU A 188 31.65 -4.03 -7.40
N ARG A 189 32.05 -2.77 -7.27
CA ARG A 189 31.95 -2.04 -6.00
C ARG A 189 30.50 -1.56 -5.85
N ALA A 190 29.75 -2.16 -4.92
CA ALA A 190 28.35 -1.84 -4.74
C ALA A 190 28.15 -0.82 -3.61
N VAL A 191 27.34 0.20 -3.88
CA VAL A 191 26.98 1.25 -2.91
C VAL A 191 25.46 1.39 -2.87
N VAL A 192 24.88 1.14 -1.71
CA VAL A 192 23.48 1.47 -1.44
C VAL A 192 23.41 2.93 -1.02
N LEU A 193 22.81 3.76 -1.87
CA LEU A 193 22.65 5.19 -1.62
C LEU A 193 21.48 5.48 -0.67
N SER A 194 20.35 4.85 -0.92
CA SER A 194 19.16 5.02 -0.09
C SER A 194 18.11 3.96 -0.40
N THR A 195 17.31 3.64 0.62
CA THR A 195 16.05 2.87 0.49
C THR A 195 14.83 3.72 0.89
N PHE A 196 15.02 5.05 1.00
CA PHE A 196 14.00 6.01 1.47
C PHE A 196 13.74 7.12 0.46
N ILE A 197 13.99 6.88 -0.83
CA ILE A 197 13.74 7.91 -1.84
C ILE A 197 12.24 8.04 -2.07
N GLU A 198 11.74 9.25 -2.02
CA GLU A 198 10.38 9.64 -2.34
C GLU A 198 10.38 10.78 -3.37
N GLY A 199 9.28 10.95 -4.10
CA GLY A 199 9.08 12.04 -5.05
C GLY A 199 8.90 11.58 -6.49
N GLU A 200 9.14 12.48 -7.43
CA GLU A 200 8.96 12.24 -8.86
C GLU A 200 10.10 11.37 -9.43
N ALA A 201 9.74 10.26 -10.08
CA ALA A 201 10.70 9.31 -10.67
C ALA A 201 11.69 9.96 -11.62
N LYS A 202 11.21 10.94 -12.45
CA LYS A 202 12.06 11.67 -13.41
C LYS A 202 13.15 12.49 -12.73
N ASP A 203 12.85 13.09 -11.58
CA ASP A 203 13.79 13.96 -10.86
C ASP A 203 14.86 13.09 -10.17
N MET A 204 14.45 11.96 -9.60
CA MET A 204 15.37 10.98 -9.04
C MET A 204 16.24 10.34 -10.13
N GLY A 205 15.68 10.03 -11.29
CA GLY A 205 16.45 9.55 -12.46
C GLY A 205 17.51 10.56 -12.91
N THR A 206 17.19 11.85 -12.90
CA THR A 206 18.12 12.93 -13.20
C THR A 206 19.26 12.99 -12.16
N LEU A 207 18.94 12.89 -10.89
CA LEU A 207 19.94 12.84 -9.80
C LEU A 207 20.87 11.64 -9.96
N MET A 208 20.32 10.44 -10.18
CA MET A 208 21.12 9.22 -10.37
C MET A 208 22.05 9.31 -11.58
N ALA A 209 21.56 9.89 -12.69
CA ALA A 209 22.37 10.14 -13.88
C ALA A 209 23.52 11.12 -13.60
N SER A 210 23.28 12.14 -12.77
CA SER A 210 24.32 13.11 -12.37
C SER A 210 25.43 12.43 -11.55
N ILE A 211 25.05 11.57 -10.61
CA ILE A 211 26.01 10.77 -9.81
C ILE A 211 26.81 9.83 -10.72
N ALA A 212 26.16 9.17 -11.68
CA ALA A 212 26.84 8.29 -12.63
C ALA A 212 27.87 9.04 -13.48
N ARG A 213 27.56 10.27 -13.93
CA ARG A 213 28.51 11.14 -14.65
C ARG A 213 29.69 11.56 -13.78
N GLU A 214 29.47 11.85 -12.50
CA GLU A 214 30.53 12.18 -11.54
C GLU A 214 31.50 10.99 -11.35
N ILE A 215 30.94 9.77 -11.28
CA ILE A 215 31.72 8.54 -11.22
C ILE A 215 32.59 8.37 -12.48
N GLN A 216 32.03 8.57 -13.67
CA GLN A 216 32.74 8.43 -14.92
C GLN A 216 33.88 9.46 -15.06
N ALA A 217 33.59 10.71 -14.67
CA ALA A 217 34.56 11.81 -14.88
C ALA A 217 35.63 11.90 -13.79
N TYR A 218 35.25 11.65 -12.55
CA TYR A 218 36.08 11.95 -11.37
C TYR A 218 36.28 10.78 -10.40
N HIS A 219 35.66 9.63 -10.68
CA HIS A 219 35.69 8.44 -9.85
C HIS A 219 35.14 8.65 -8.42
N ARG A 220 34.13 9.53 -8.29
CA ARG A 220 33.46 9.88 -7.03
C ARG A 220 31.93 9.60 -7.09
N PRO A 221 31.29 9.16 -6.00
CA PRO A 221 31.84 8.82 -4.67
C PRO A 221 32.55 7.48 -4.61
N VAL A 222 32.48 6.67 -5.66
CA VAL A 222 33.13 5.35 -5.76
C VAL A 222 33.75 5.19 -7.15
N PRO A 223 34.97 4.63 -7.28
CA PRO A 223 35.59 4.43 -8.59
C PRO A 223 34.91 3.27 -9.35
N PRO A 224 34.83 3.35 -10.69
CA PRO A 224 34.35 2.25 -11.53
C PRO A 224 35.32 1.05 -11.51
N PRO A 225 34.88 -0.19 -11.84
CA PRO A 225 33.49 -0.53 -12.08
C PRO A 225 32.68 -0.60 -10.79
N CYS A 226 31.49 -0.04 -10.79
CA CYS A 226 30.67 0.01 -9.60
C CYS A 226 29.16 -0.14 -9.93
N ALA A 227 28.37 -0.43 -8.90
CA ALA A 227 26.92 -0.44 -8.93
C ALA A 227 26.38 0.56 -7.89
N LEU A 228 25.53 1.48 -8.34
CA LEU A 228 24.76 2.33 -7.45
C LEU A 228 23.37 1.72 -7.27
N ILE A 229 22.98 1.52 -6.03
CA ILE A 229 21.71 0.91 -5.66
C ILE A 229 20.89 1.95 -4.93
N SER A 230 19.70 2.19 -5.43
CA SER A 230 18.75 3.09 -4.80
C SER A 230 17.34 2.51 -4.96
N LEU A 231 16.61 2.45 -3.88
CA LEU A 231 15.23 1.96 -3.86
C LEU A 231 14.32 3.02 -3.29
N SER A 232 13.07 2.98 -3.74
CA SER A 232 12.10 4.02 -3.42
C SER A 232 10.69 3.52 -3.61
N LEU A 233 9.76 4.29 -3.08
CA LEU A 233 8.38 4.33 -3.53
C LEU A 233 8.20 5.65 -4.28
N ILE A 234 8.31 5.62 -5.60
CA ILE A 234 8.19 6.80 -6.47
C ILE A 234 7.03 6.62 -7.46
N HIS A 235 6.40 7.74 -7.78
CA HIS A 235 5.23 7.82 -8.66
C HIS A 235 5.57 8.44 -10.02
#